data_2d424b5abe670a44800a16cbaa9cc088
#
_entry.id   2d424b5abe670a44800a16cbaa9cc088
#
_cell.length_a   1.000
_cell.length_b   1.000
_cell.length_c   1.000
_cell.angle_alpha   90.00
_cell.angle_beta   90.00
_cell.angle_gamma   90.00
#
_symmetry.space_group_name_H-M   'P 1'
#
loop_
_entity.id
_entity.type
_entity.pdbx_description
1 polymer ?
#
loop_
_entity_poly.entity_id
_entity_poly.type
_entity_poly.pdbx_seq_one_letter_code
_entity_poly.pdbx_strand_id
1 'polypeptide(L)'
;MILVGISNQKNRTRDLTISKITNRQGAAFNQETGGAEKFRQFIENELIPYIDKKYPTTNYRTLIGHSYGGLFTINTLVHHPHLFANYLAIDPTLDWDNQKIIKEAKEVFQKKKIKNKSLYISLSGPLHMQRNDITIDNIMNDKSDYTLFGRSNLEFTQIAKNNKKNGLKTEWKYYKKDFHGTISFPSIMDGLISFFRWYEIKDTHKFNNPETTTSELMQIIKNQEERYLKHFGYFSPPFDEQLLIMSGYMFLEMQQSEKSLAFFKLATRYYPKSANTFDSLADFYASQKNYTKALEQVKIAYSISKSKYHLKRITEFKNKTLQKTK
;
A
#
# COMPACT_ATOMS: atom_id res chain seq x y z
N MET A 1 -1.07 1.86 -8.54
CA MET A 1 -0.31 0.65 -8.12
C MET A 1 0.39 0.07 -9.35
N ILE A 2 1.64 -0.34 -9.22
CA ILE A 2 2.39 -1.05 -10.28
C ILE A 2 2.53 -2.50 -9.84
N LEU A 3 2.15 -3.44 -10.72
CA LEU A 3 2.29 -4.88 -10.48
C LEU A 3 3.49 -5.39 -11.28
N VAL A 4 4.41 -6.07 -10.60
CA VAL A 4 5.58 -6.69 -11.21
C VAL A 4 5.50 -8.19 -11.00
N GLY A 5 5.28 -8.93 -12.07
CA GLY A 5 5.30 -10.39 -12.08
C GLY A 5 6.69 -10.91 -12.45
N ILE A 6 7.19 -11.88 -11.68
CA ILE A 6 8.48 -12.52 -11.96
C ILE A 6 8.21 -13.94 -12.47
N SER A 7 8.58 -14.20 -13.72
CA SER A 7 8.47 -15.53 -14.32
C SER A 7 9.74 -16.33 -14.04
N ASN A 8 9.69 -17.25 -13.08
CA ASN A 8 10.78 -18.16 -12.76
C ASN A 8 10.40 -19.63 -12.90
N GLN A 9 9.48 -19.94 -13.79
CA GLN A 9 8.80 -21.24 -13.90
C GLN A 9 9.74 -22.45 -13.91
N LYS A 10 10.82 -22.39 -14.70
CA LYS A 10 11.82 -23.48 -14.80
C LYS A 10 12.66 -23.66 -13.53
N ASN A 11 12.89 -22.60 -12.77
CA ASN A 11 13.76 -22.55 -11.61
C ASN A 11 12.99 -22.31 -10.31
N ARG A 12 11.67 -22.42 -10.34
CA ARG A 12 10.79 -22.02 -9.25
C ARG A 12 11.17 -22.68 -7.90
N THR A 13 11.40 -23.98 -7.92
CA THR A 13 11.75 -24.72 -6.69
C THR A 13 13.11 -24.27 -6.15
N ARG A 14 14.12 -24.14 -7.02
CA ARG A 14 15.44 -23.63 -6.65
C ARG A 14 15.35 -22.22 -6.04
N ASP A 15 14.72 -21.29 -6.77
CA ASP A 15 14.76 -19.87 -6.46
C ASP A 15 13.91 -19.48 -5.23
N LEU A 16 12.91 -20.29 -4.88
CA LEU A 16 11.98 -19.96 -3.80
C LEU A 16 12.20 -20.77 -2.52
N THR A 17 13.13 -21.75 -2.53
CA THR A 17 13.44 -22.54 -1.34
C THR A 17 14.72 -22.10 -0.65
N ILE A 18 14.71 -22.14 0.69
CA ILE A 18 15.70 -21.47 1.56
C ILE A 18 16.90 -22.32 1.90
N SER A 19 16.84 -23.62 1.60
CA SER A 19 17.91 -24.58 1.88
C SER A 19 17.91 -25.73 0.87
N LYS A 20 19.07 -26.34 0.68
CA LYS A 20 19.21 -27.55 -0.12
C LYS A 20 18.71 -28.75 0.68
N ILE A 21 17.84 -29.55 0.05
CA ILE A 21 17.40 -30.82 0.62
C ILE A 21 17.49 -31.90 -0.47
N THR A 22 17.71 -33.12 -0.05
CA THR A 22 17.72 -34.34 -0.91
C THR A 22 16.63 -35.33 -0.53
N ASN A 23 15.93 -35.05 0.58
CA ASN A 23 14.79 -35.81 1.06
C ASN A 23 13.70 -34.88 1.57
N ARG A 24 12.43 -35.23 1.31
CA ARG A 24 11.28 -34.53 1.86
C ARG A 24 10.24 -35.54 2.33
N GLN A 25 9.90 -35.50 3.61
CA GLN A 25 8.93 -36.41 4.24
C GLN A 25 9.23 -37.91 3.97
N GLY A 26 10.50 -38.30 4.08
CA GLY A 26 10.91 -39.66 3.87
C GLY A 26 11.12 -40.09 2.40
N ALA A 27 10.80 -39.26 1.43
CA ALA A 27 11.02 -39.55 0.01
C ALA A 27 12.18 -38.75 -0.60
N ALA A 28 12.88 -39.33 -1.57
CA ALA A 28 13.94 -38.66 -2.30
C ALA A 28 13.37 -37.42 -3.05
N PHE A 29 14.07 -36.30 -2.96
CA PHE A 29 13.70 -35.05 -3.58
C PHE A 29 14.77 -34.60 -4.58
N ASN A 30 14.47 -34.78 -5.88
CA ASN A 30 15.45 -34.67 -6.96
C ASN A 30 15.46 -33.29 -7.64
N GLN A 31 14.69 -32.31 -7.16
CA GLN A 31 14.70 -30.97 -7.73
C GLN A 31 15.83 -30.12 -7.12
N GLU A 32 16.38 -29.20 -7.89
CA GLU A 32 17.32 -28.21 -7.40
C GLU A 32 16.64 -27.28 -6.39
N THR A 33 17.29 -27.05 -5.24
CA THR A 33 16.73 -26.29 -4.10
C THR A 33 17.76 -25.37 -3.48
N GLY A 34 17.32 -24.42 -2.62
CA GLY A 34 18.20 -23.60 -1.78
C GLY A 34 18.78 -22.37 -2.47
N GLY A 35 18.14 -21.87 -3.53
CA GLY A 35 18.58 -20.68 -4.27
C GLY A 35 17.93 -19.36 -3.83
N ALA A 36 17.10 -19.37 -2.77
CA ALA A 36 16.32 -18.19 -2.35
C ALA A 36 17.17 -16.94 -2.11
N GLU A 37 18.38 -17.09 -1.55
CA GLU A 37 19.26 -15.95 -1.30
C GLU A 37 19.76 -15.29 -2.61
N LYS A 38 20.15 -16.08 -3.61
CA LYS A 38 20.54 -15.54 -4.92
C LYS A 38 19.37 -14.83 -5.61
N PHE A 39 18.18 -15.42 -5.51
CA PHE A 39 16.98 -14.82 -6.09
C PHE A 39 16.58 -13.53 -5.36
N ARG A 40 16.71 -13.46 -4.05
CA ARG A 40 16.54 -12.25 -3.27
C ARG A 40 17.53 -11.16 -3.71
N GLN A 41 18.82 -11.51 -3.87
CA GLN A 41 19.86 -10.57 -4.34
C GLN A 41 19.53 -10.03 -5.74
N PHE A 42 19.04 -10.85 -6.65
CA PHE A 42 18.54 -10.41 -7.95
C PHE A 42 17.40 -9.37 -7.79
N ILE A 43 16.42 -9.66 -6.93
CA ILE A 43 15.32 -8.72 -6.68
C ILE A 43 15.85 -7.40 -6.13
N GLU A 44 16.76 -7.43 -5.15
CA GLU A 44 17.29 -6.24 -4.49
C GLU A 44 18.20 -5.41 -5.39
N ASN A 45 19.15 -6.06 -6.06
CA ASN A 45 20.25 -5.38 -6.73
C ASN A 45 19.99 -5.10 -8.21
N GLU A 46 19.05 -5.81 -8.84
CA GLU A 46 18.77 -5.68 -10.26
C GLU A 46 17.34 -5.27 -10.55
N LEU A 47 16.34 -6.05 -10.08
CA LEU A 47 14.95 -5.84 -10.43
C LEU A 47 14.39 -4.54 -9.85
N ILE A 48 14.57 -4.31 -8.55
CA ILE A 48 14.08 -3.08 -7.89
C ILE A 48 14.70 -1.84 -8.54
N PRO A 49 16.03 -1.72 -8.70
CA PRO A 49 16.64 -0.57 -9.38
C PRO A 49 16.17 -0.38 -10.83
N TYR A 50 15.98 -1.46 -11.57
CA TYR A 50 15.46 -1.41 -12.94
C TYR A 50 14.04 -0.81 -12.98
N ILE A 51 13.15 -1.28 -12.12
CA ILE A 51 11.77 -0.80 -12.04
C ILE A 51 11.73 0.65 -11.57
N ASP A 52 12.51 1.00 -10.56
CA ASP A 52 12.56 2.37 -10.02
C ASP A 52 13.08 3.38 -11.05
N LYS A 53 14.03 2.97 -11.91
CA LYS A 53 14.52 3.81 -12.99
C LYS A 53 13.48 4.00 -14.12
N LYS A 54 12.67 2.98 -14.38
CA LYS A 54 11.76 2.96 -15.55
C LYS A 54 10.38 3.53 -15.24
N TYR A 55 9.93 3.47 -14.01
CA TYR A 55 8.57 3.83 -13.59
C TYR A 55 8.59 4.75 -12.36
N PRO A 56 7.58 5.62 -12.19
CA PRO A 56 7.45 6.47 -11.01
C PRO A 56 7.03 5.63 -9.79
N THR A 57 7.99 5.01 -9.17
CA THR A 57 7.81 4.14 -8.00
C THR A 57 8.09 4.86 -6.69
N THR A 58 7.80 4.17 -5.59
CA THR A 58 8.12 4.59 -4.23
C THR A 58 8.76 3.45 -3.46
N ASN A 59 9.31 3.74 -2.30
CA ASN A 59 9.86 2.71 -1.41
C ASN A 59 8.78 1.89 -0.68
N TYR A 60 7.49 2.19 -0.89
CA TYR A 60 6.38 1.44 -0.30
C TYR A 60 6.03 0.24 -1.18
N ARG A 61 6.79 -0.86 -0.99
CA ARG A 61 6.69 -2.08 -1.79
C ARG A 61 6.02 -3.20 -1.01
N THR A 62 5.31 -4.07 -1.74
CA THR A 62 4.67 -5.27 -1.20
C THR A 62 5.23 -6.50 -1.89
N LEU A 63 5.67 -7.51 -1.12
CA LEU A 63 6.04 -8.82 -1.61
C LEU A 63 4.86 -9.78 -1.42
N ILE A 64 4.47 -10.47 -2.50
CA ILE A 64 3.37 -11.45 -2.48
C ILE A 64 3.91 -12.78 -2.98
N GLY A 65 3.71 -13.84 -2.21
CA GLY A 65 4.10 -15.18 -2.61
C GLY A 65 3.15 -16.26 -2.14
N HIS A 66 2.92 -17.27 -2.98
CA HIS A 66 2.08 -18.44 -2.72
C HIS A 66 2.95 -19.70 -2.62
N SER A 67 2.66 -20.57 -1.66
CA SER A 67 3.35 -21.86 -1.49
C SER A 67 4.85 -21.68 -1.21
N TYR A 68 5.75 -22.13 -2.09
CA TYR A 68 7.19 -21.82 -2.02
C TYR A 68 7.45 -20.30 -2.13
N GLY A 69 6.64 -19.57 -2.90
CA GLY A 69 6.69 -18.11 -2.91
C GLY A 69 6.33 -17.51 -1.55
N GLY A 70 5.41 -18.11 -0.82
CA GLY A 70 5.07 -17.76 0.56
C GLY A 70 6.24 -18.04 1.53
N LEU A 71 6.93 -19.16 1.37
CA LEU A 71 8.17 -19.46 2.12
C LEU A 71 9.24 -18.39 1.86
N PHE A 72 9.46 -18.04 0.58
CA PHE A 72 10.37 -16.96 0.19
C PHE A 72 9.97 -15.62 0.81
N THR A 73 8.68 -15.32 0.83
CA THR A 73 8.14 -14.10 1.44
C THR A 73 8.44 -14.03 2.94
N ILE A 74 8.20 -15.12 3.67
CA ILE A 74 8.50 -15.19 5.09
C ILE A 74 10.01 -15.12 5.34
N ASN A 75 10.82 -15.83 4.56
CA ASN A 75 12.28 -15.76 4.66
C ASN A 75 12.81 -14.34 4.47
N THR A 76 12.27 -13.63 3.46
CA THR A 76 12.64 -12.23 3.21
C THR A 76 12.24 -11.33 4.38
N LEU A 77 11.05 -11.51 4.95
CA LEU A 77 10.61 -10.77 6.14
C LEU A 77 11.54 -11.00 7.36
N VAL A 78 11.93 -12.24 7.59
CA VAL A 78 12.74 -12.61 8.77
C VAL A 78 14.16 -12.06 8.66
N HIS A 79 14.78 -12.18 7.50
CA HIS A 79 16.20 -11.86 7.33
C HIS A 79 16.47 -10.48 6.71
N HIS A 80 15.60 -10.01 5.81
CA HIS A 80 15.76 -8.78 5.03
C HIS A 80 14.50 -7.88 5.08
N PRO A 81 13.99 -7.54 6.29
CA PRO A 81 12.72 -6.78 6.41
C PRO A 81 12.77 -5.37 5.83
N HIS A 82 13.94 -4.85 5.48
CA HIS A 82 14.09 -3.51 4.91
C HIS A 82 13.57 -3.41 3.48
N LEU A 83 13.55 -4.51 2.71
CA LEU A 83 13.25 -4.51 1.27
C LEU A 83 11.79 -4.16 0.96
N PHE A 84 10.86 -4.57 1.80
CA PHE A 84 9.43 -4.35 1.57
C PHE A 84 8.74 -3.75 2.80
N ALA A 85 7.65 -3.02 2.58
CA ALA A 85 6.78 -2.52 3.63
C ALA A 85 5.78 -3.60 4.08
N ASN A 86 5.27 -4.38 3.12
CA ASN A 86 4.24 -5.38 3.35
C ASN A 86 4.65 -6.74 2.78
N TYR A 87 4.24 -7.79 3.47
CA TYR A 87 4.53 -9.18 3.15
C TYR A 87 3.23 -9.97 3.16
N LEU A 88 2.83 -10.52 2.01
CA LEU A 88 1.66 -11.38 1.87
C LEU A 88 2.12 -12.80 1.57
N ALA A 89 2.08 -13.65 2.59
CA ALA A 89 2.43 -15.06 2.50
C ALA A 89 1.15 -15.89 2.38
N ILE A 90 0.88 -16.38 1.18
CA ILE A 90 -0.33 -17.14 0.86
C ILE A 90 -0.01 -18.61 0.98
N ASP A 91 -0.64 -19.28 1.94
CA ASP A 91 -0.52 -20.73 2.16
C ASP A 91 0.94 -21.21 2.09
N PRO A 92 1.86 -20.59 2.87
CA PRO A 92 3.29 -20.77 2.70
C PRO A 92 3.77 -22.14 3.15
N THR A 93 4.76 -22.68 2.45
CA THR A 93 5.38 -24.00 2.71
C THR A 93 6.38 -23.92 3.87
N LEU A 94 5.89 -23.66 5.09
CA LEU A 94 6.73 -23.44 6.29
C LEU A 94 7.21 -24.74 6.93
N ASP A 95 6.72 -25.88 6.49
CA ASP A 95 7.21 -27.23 6.82
C ASP A 95 8.57 -27.56 6.17
N TRP A 96 9.05 -26.69 5.25
CA TRP A 96 10.30 -26.89 4.52
C TRP A 96 11.50 -27.12 5.46
N ASP A 97 12.31 -28.13 5.12
CA ASP A 97 13.57 -28.46 5.81
C ASP A 97 13.39 -28.51 7.34
N ASN A 98 12.50 -29.37 7.80
CA ASN A 98 12.18 -29.54 9.21
C ASN A 98 11.82 -28.22 9.92
N GLN A 99 10.99 -27.39 9.27
CA GLN A 99 10.52 -26.13 9.81
C GLN A 99 11.65 -25.12 10.10
N LYS A 100 12.72 -25.14 9.28
CA LYS A 100 13.90 -24.29 9.47
C LYS A 100 13.53 -22.81 9.69
N ILE A 101 12.69 -22.24 8.83
CA ILE A 101 12.32 -20.82 8.92
C ILE A 101 11.54 -20.48 10.20
N ILE A 102 10.80 -21.42 10.77
CA ILE A 102 10.05 -21.22 12.02
C ILE A 102 11.03 -21.08 13.19
N LYS A 103 12.06 -21.94 13.24
CA LYS A 103 13.11 -21.88 14.26
C LYS A 103 13.87 -20.55 14.20
N GLU A 104 14.26 -20.13 13.00
CA GLU A 104 14.94 -18.86 12.77
C GLU A 104 14.06 -17.66 13.12
N ALA A 105 12.79 -17.66 12.72
CA ALA A 105 11.82 -16.59 13.03
C ALA A 105 11.61 -16.42 14.53
N LYS A 106 11.55 -17.50 15.30
CA LYS A 106 11.42 -17.46 16.76
C LYS A 106 12.54 -16.66 17.41
N GLU A 107 13.79 -16.89 16.97
CA GLU A 107 14.94 -16.14 17.48
C GLU A 107 14.97 -14.70 17.02
N VAL A 108 14.74 -14.47 15.72
CA VAL A 108 14.81 -13.14 15.12
C VAL A 108 13.73 -12.20 15.68
N PHE A 109 12.49 -12.68 15.80
CA PHE A 109 11.38 -11.86 16.28
C PHE A 109 11.49 -11.49 17.76
N GLN A 110 12.17 -12.28 18.56
CA GLN A 110 12.48 -11.95 19.94
C GLN A 110 13.57 -10.87 20.07
N LYS A 111 14.57 -10.90 19.19
CA LYS A 111 15.79 -10.07 19.30
C LYS A 111 15.71 -8.78 18.47
N LYS A 112 15.04 -8.79 17.33
CA LYS A 112 15.04 -7.67 16.37
C LYS A 112 13.74 -6.88 16.35
N LYS A 113 13.85 -5.57 16.16
CA LYS A 113 12.70 -4.69 15.87
C LYS A 113 12.36 -4.72 14.38
N ILE A 114 11.09 -4.93 14.06
CA ILE A 114 10.56 -5.00 12.70
C ILE A 114 9.49 -3.91 12.54
N LYS A 115 9.87 -2.67 12.84
CA LYS A 115 8.95 -1.54 12.85
C LYS A 115 8.48 -1.19 11.43
N ASN A 116 7.22 -0.71 11.34
CA ASN A 116 6.61 -0.24 10.09
C ASN A 116 6.52 -1.32 8.99
N LYS A 117 6.42 -2.58 9.39
CA LYS A 117 6.19 -3.71 8.48
C LYS A 117 4.85 -4.36 8.79
N SER A 118 4.20 -4.88 7.74
CA SER A 118 2.95 -5.62 7.87
C SER A 118 3.09 -7.01 7.24
N LEU A 119 2.57 -8.00 7.92
CA LEU A 119 2.45 -9.37 7.43
C LEU A 119 0.98 -9.76 7.38
N TYR A 120 0.55 -10.27 6.26
CA TYR A 120 -0.68 -11.03 6.14
C TYR A 120 -0.32 -12.47 5.76
N ILE A 121 -0.82 -13.43 6.51
CA ILE A 121 -0.59 -14.85 6.25
C ILE A 121 -1.92 -15.57 6.14
N SER A 122 -2.05 -16.48 5.19
CA SER A 122 -3.25 -17.27 4.98
C SER A 122 -2.98 -18.76 5.02
N LEU A 123 -4.00 -19.53 5.39
CA LEU A 123 -3.99 -20.98 5.42
C LEU A 123 -5.25 -21.50 4.72
N SER A 124 -5.09 -22.44 3.78
CA SER A 124 -6.22 -23.12 3.10
C SER A 124 -6.74 -24.32 3.91
N GLY A 125 -7.94 -24.78 3.58
CA GLY A 125 -8.44 -26.12 3.87
C GLY A 125 -8.19 -27.08 2.70
N PRO A 126 -8.40 -28.36 2.87
CA PRO A 126 -8.56 -29.11 4.12
C PRO A 126 -7.26 -29.21 4.93
N LEU A 127 -7.38 -29.35 6.24
CA LEU A 127 -6.21 -29.46 7.15
C LEU A 127 -5.63 -30.87 7.19
N HIS A 128 -6.36 -31.85 6.73
CA HIS A 128 -5.95 -33.27 6.63
C HIS A 128 -6.65 -33.92 5.45
N MET A 129 -5.87 -34.60 4.59
CA MET A 129 -6.41 -35.16 3.34
C MET A 129 -7.25 -36.43 3.52
N GLN A 130 -7.13 -37.12 4.66
CA GLN A 130 -7.77 -38.43 4.90
C GLN A 130 -8.76 -38.40 6.07
N ARG A 131 -8.80 -37.30 6.86
CA ARG A 131 -9.62 -37.19 8.07
C ARG A 131 -10.42 -35.88 8.03
N ASN A 132 -11.66 -35.93 8.40
CA ASN A 132 -12.55 -34.76 8.44
C ASN A 132 -12.80 -34.23 9.87
N ASP A 133 -12.34 -34.93 10.89
CA ASP A 133 -12.40 -34.56 12.30
C ASP A 133 -11.26 -33.60 12.70
N ILE A 134 -10.27 -33.42 11.86
CA ILE A 134 -9.20 -32.44 12.07
C ILE A 134 -9.70 -31.04 11.69
N THR A 135 -9.70 -30.18 12.69
CA THR A 135 -10.14 -28.79 12.62
C THR A 135 -9.01 -27.83 12.99
N ILE A 136 -9.23 -26.53 12.80
CA ILE A 136 -8.27 -25.50 13.19
C ILE A 136 -8.00 -25.51 14.71
N ASP A 137 -8.95 -25.98 15.51
CA ASP A 137 -8.88 -25.97 16.96
C ASP A 137 -8.10 -27.18 17.51
N ASN A 138 -8.08 -28.30 16.78
CA ASN A 138 -7.45 -29.55 17.26
C ASN A 138 -6.22 -29.99 16.46
N ILE A 139 -5.92 -29.39 15.31
CA ILE A 139 -4.81 -29.77 14.42
C ILE A 139 -3.46 -29.85 15.14
N MET A 140 -3.22 -29.00 16.13
CA MET A 140 -1.97 -28.98 16.87
C MET A 140 -1.76 -30.25 17.74
N ASN A 141 -2.80 -31.01 17.97
CA ASN A 141 -2.76 -32.30 18.69
C ASN A 141 -2.35 -33.45 17.78
N ASP A 142 -2.58 -33.35 16.49
CA ASP A 142 -2.13 -34.35 15.50
C ASP A 142 -0.62 -34.23 15.28
N LYS A 143 0.08 -35.38 15.29
CA LYS A 143 1.55 -35.43 15.12
C LYS A 143 1.96 -36.06 13.79
N SER A 144 1.00 -36.42 12.94
CA SER A 144 1.26 -37.00 11.64
C SER A 144 1.87 -35.97 10.65
N ASP A 145 2.50 -36.47 9.61
CA ASP A 145 3.01 -35.63 8.51
C ASP A 145 1.88 -35.00 7.70
N TYR A 146 0.67 -35.58 7.74
CA TYR A 146 -0.51 -35.07 7.03
C TYR A 146 -0.95 -33.68 7.50
N THR A 147 -0.65 -33.30 8.75
CA THR A 147 -1.00 -32.00 9.31
C THR A 147 0.21 -31.06 9.45
N LEU A 148 1.43 -31.53 9.12
CA LEU A 148 2.65 -30.76 9.33
C LEU A 148 2.61 -29.39 8.64
N PHE A 149 2.10 -29.31 7.42
CA PHE A 149 1.93 -28.07 6.68
C PHE A 149 1.04 -27.06 7.45
N GLY A 150 -0.17 -27.48 7.86
CA GLY A 150 -1.09 -26.63 8.62
C GLY A 150 -0.53 -26.22 9.98
N ARG A 151 0.04 -27.18 10.73
CA ARG A 151 0.67 -26.92 12.04
C ARG A 151 1.82 -25.92 11.93
N SER A 152 2.65 -26.04 10.90
CA SER A 152 3.76 -25.10 10.65
C SER A 152 3.28 -23.68 10.44
N ASN A 153 2.20 -23.51 9.67
CA ASN A 153 1.60 -22.20 9.43
C ASN A 153 1.02 -21.59 10.71
N LEU A 154 0.34 -22.40 11.53
CA LEU A 154 -0.23 -21.94 12.80
C LEU A 154 0.86 -21.59 13.82
N GLU A 155 1.90 -22.42 13.94
CA GLU A 155 3.02 -22.16 14.83
C GLU A 155 3.72 -20.84 14.48
N PHE A 156 4.06 -20.64 13.21
CA PHE A 156 4.66 -19.39 12.76
C PHE A 156 3.74 -18.18 13.04
N THR A 157 2.46 -18.32 12.76
CA THR A 157 1.47 -17.27 13.02
C THR A 157 1.43 -16.89 14.50
N GLN A 158 1.49 -17.90 15.38
CA GLN A 158 1.51 -17.68 16.82
C GLN A 158 2.81 -16.99 17.27
N ILE A 159 3.96 -17.39 16.72
CA ILE A 159 5.25 -16.74 16.98
C ILE A 159 5.19 -15.26 16.58
N ALA A 160 4.68 -14.94 15.38
CA ALA A 160 4.55 -13.57 14.91
C ALA A 160 3.62 -12.73 15.80
N LYS A 161 2.48 -13.30 16.23
CA LYS A 161 1.51 -12.64 17.11
C LYS A 161 2.05 -12.41 18.52
N ASN A 162 2.76 -13.36 19.09
CA ASN A 162 3.31 -13.25 20.44
C ASN A 162 4.42 -12.19 20.53
N ASN A 163 5.07 -11.87 19.42
CA ASN A 163 6.14 -10.89 19.35
C ASN A 163 5.71 -9.50 18.87
N LYS A 164 4.45 -9.11 19.08
CA LYS A 164 3.91 -7.77 18.68
C LYS A 164 4.77 -6.58 19.13
N LYS A 165 5.49 -6.72 20.23
CA LYS A 165 6.40 -5.69 20.76
C LYS A 165 7.60 -5.41 19.84
N ASN A 166 7.90 -6.27 18.87
CA ASN A 166 8.93 -6.02 17.86
C ASN A 166 8.50 -4.98 16.80
N GLY A 167 7.20 -4.64 16.72
CA GLY A 167 6.63 -3.64 15.82
C GLY A 167 6.06 -4.19 14.52
N LEU A 168 6.14 -5.51 14.27
CA LEU A 168 5.49 -6.17 13.13
C LEU A 168 3.98 -6.20 13.34
N LYS A 169 3.21 -5.69 12.37
CA LYS A 169 1.77 -5.85 12.32
C LYS A 169 1.44 -7.17 11.63
N THR A 170 0.79 -8.08 12.32
CA THR A 170 0.47 -9.40 11.78
C THR A 170 -1.04 -9.62 11.79
N GLU A 171 -1.58 -9.90 10.60
CA GLU A 171 -2.94 -10.42 10.41
C GLU A 171 -2.86 -11.78 9.74
N TRP A 172 -3.86 -12.64 10.03
CA TRP A 172 -3.94 -13.96 9.40
C TRP A 172 -5.39 -14.39 9.23
N LYS A 173 -5.63 -15.29 8.25
CA LYS A 173 -6.95 -15.86 8.03
C LYS A 173 -6.88 -17.30 7.55
N TYR A 174 -7.75 -18.13 8.12
CA TYR A 174 -8.01 -19.48 7.66
C TYR A 174 -9.18 -19.47 6.68
N TYR A 175 -8.95 -20.01 5.48
CA TYR A 175 -9.90 -20.09 4.40
C TYR A 175 -10.42 -21.53 4.28
N LYS A 176 -11.34 -21.91 5.17
CA LYS A 176 -11.83 -23.29 5.33
C LYS A 176 -12.35 -23.91 4.03
N LYS A 177 -12.95 -23.09 3.13
CA LYS A 177 -13.56 -23.54 1.89
C LYS A 177 -12.63 -23.51 0.67
N ASP A 178 -11.46 -22.92 0.81
CA ASP A 178 -10.48 -22.81 -0.27
C ASP A 178 -9.43 -23.91 -0.16
N PHE A 179 -8.97 -24.36 -1.32
CA PHE A 179 -7.85 -25.30 -1.46
C PHE A 179 -6.56 -24.53 -1.73
N HIS A 180 -5.43 -25.22 -1.62
CA HIS A 180 -4.11 -24.66 -1.91
C HIS A 180 -4.04 -23.94 -3.28
N GLY A 181 -4.76 -24.44 -4.30
CA GLY A 181 -4.79 -23.82 -5.63
C GLY A 181 -5.76 -22.65 -5.78
N THR A 182 -6.78 -22.51 -4.93
CA THR A 182 -7.83 -21.47 -5.07
C THR A 182 -7.65 -20.30 -4.10
N ILE A 183 -6.96 -20.50 -3.00
CA ILE A 183 -6.80 -19.52 -1.92
C ILE A 183 -6.16 -18.20 -2.35
N SER A 184 -5.43 -18.17 -3.46
CA SER A 184 -4.66 -16.99 -3.88
C SER A 184 -5.54 -15.76 -4.07
N PHE A 185 -6.69 -15.87 -4.71
CA PHE A 185 -7.59 -14.74 -4.96
C PHE A 185 -8.14 -14.09 -3.68
N PRO A 186 -8.83 -14.84 -2.80
CA PRO A 186 -9.35 -14.25 -1.58
C PRO A 186 -8.25 -13.74 -0.66
N SER A 187 -7.09 -14.40 -0.61
CA SER A 187 -5.94 -13.95 0.19
C SER A 187 -5.35 -12.64 -0.30
N ILE A 188 -5.22 -12.46 -1.62
CA ILE A 188 -4.71 -11.22 -2.20
C ILE A 188 -5.67 -10.07 -1.86
N MET A 189 -6.97 -10.24 -2.04
CA MET A 189 -7.97 -9.23 -1.73
C MET A 189 -7.94 -8.83 -0.26
N ASP A 190 -8.03 -9.81 0.64
CA ASP A 190 -8.05 -9.53 2.09
C ASP A 190 -6.70 -8.95 2.57
N GLY A 191 -5.58 -9.45 2.05
CA GLY A 191 -4.25 -8.94 2.36
C GLY A 191 -4.05 -7.49 1.92
N LEU A 192 -4.47 -7.13 0.71
CA LEU A 192 -4.41 -5.75 0.23
C LEU A 192 -5.33 -4.84 1.04
N ILE A 193 -6.55 -5.26 1.36
CA ILE A 193 -7.45 -4.51 2.24
C ILE A 193 -6.79 -4.29 3.61
N SER A 194 -6.19 -5.32 4.20
CA SER A 194 -5.47 -5.22 5.47
C SER A 194 -4.33 -4.20 5.40
N PHE A 195 -3.48 -4.28 4.37
CA PHE A 195 -2.32 -3.42 4.22
C PHE A 195 -2.66 -1.96 3.93
N PHE A 196 -3.78 -1.70 3.24
CA PHE A 196 -4.18 -0.37 2.80
C PHE A 196 -5.39 0.19 3.56
N ARG A 197 -5.88 -0.45 4.63
CA ARG A 197 -6.97 0.07 5.48
C ARG A 197 -6.70 1.49 5.99
N TRP A 198 -5.45 1.85 6.20
CA TRP A 198 -5.02 3.18 6.60
C TRP A 198 -5.15 4.23 5.49
N TYR A 199 -5.26 3.79 4.23
CA TYR A 199 -5.40 4.66 3.06
C TYR A 199 -6.81 5.25 2.95
N GLU A 200 -7.79 4.61 3.54
CA GLU A 200 -9.17 5.06 3.55
C GLU A 200 -9.31 6.44 4.23
N ILE A 201 -9.98 7.37 3.53
CA ILE A 201 -10.35 8.67 4.10
C ILE A 201 -11.58 8.46 4.97
N LYS A 202 -11.45 8.80 6.24
CA LYS A 202 -12.55 8.71 7.20
C LYS A 202 -13.46 9.93 7.11
N ASP A 203 -14.69 9.76 7.59
CA ASP A 203 -15.68 10.84 7.71
C ASP A 203 -16.01 11.53 6.37
N THR A 204 -15.97 10.79 5.27
CA THR A 204 -16.25 11.31 3.92
C THR A 204 -17.65 11.94 3.79
N HIS A 205 -18.62 11.49 4.58
CA HIS A 205 -19.96 12.06 4.64
C HIS A 205 -19.97 13.55 5.03
N LYS A 206 -18.96 14.01 5.76
CA LYS A 206 -18.82 15.42 6.17
C LYS A 206 -18.57 16.36 5.00
N PHE A 207 -17.98 15.87 3.89
CA PHE A 207 -17.75 16.70 2.70
C PHE A 207 -19.06 17.11 1.99
N ASN A 208 -20.10 16.28 2.15
CA ASN A 208 -21.42 16.52 1.57
C ASN A 208 -22.41 17.16 2.57
N ASN A 209 -22.00 17.38 3.81
CA ASN A 209 -22.85 18.00 4.82
C ASN A 209 -22.61 19.53 4.84
N PRO A 210 -23.62 20.37 4.52
CA PRO A 210 -23.49 21.82 4.54
C PRO A 210 -23.05 22.40 5.89
N GLU A 211 -23.46 21.76 6.98
CA GLU A 211 -23.18 22.19 8.37
C GLU A 211 -21.72 21.93 8.81
N THR A 212 -20.99 21.06 8.09
CA THR A 212 -19.59 20.81 8.42
C THR A 212 -18.77 22.07 8.21
N THR A 213 -18.01 22.49 9.19
CA THR A 213 -17.18 23.69 9.11
C THR A 213 -15.97 23.52 8.19
N THR A 214 -15.45 24.60 7.65
CA THR A 214 -14.18 24.60 6.88
C THR A 214 -13.03 24.00 7.70
N SER A 215 -12.96 24.34 8.97
CA SER A 215 -11.92 23.83 9.89
C SER A 215 -11.99 22.31 10.04
N GLU A 216 -13.19 21.73 10.18
CA GLU A 216 -13.37 20.28 10.28
C GLU A 216 -12.93 19.57 8.99
N LEU A 217 -13.30 20.08 7.82
CA LEU A 217 -12.88 19.51 6.54
C LEU A 217 -11.36 19.56 6.38
N MET A 218 -10.74 20.70 6.68
CA MET A 218 -9.29 20.84 6.60
C MET A 218 -8.57 19.92 7.60
N GLN A 219 -9.15 19.69 8.78
CA GLN A 219 -8.59 18.74 9.75
C GLN A 219 -8.65 17.30 9.26
N ILE A 220 -9.75 16.87 8.61
CA ILE A 220 -9.86 15.53 7.99
C ILE A 220 -8.75 15.35 6.94
N ILE A 221 -8.57 16.35 6.09
CA ILE A 221 -7.54 16.31 5.03
C ILE A 221 -6.14 16.26 5.64
N LYS A 222 -5.85 17.10 6.64
CA LYS A 222 -4.57 17.11 7.34
C LYS A 222 -4.26 15.76 8.03
N ASN A 223 -5.23 15.16 8.67
CA ASN A 223 -5.09 13.84 9.29
C ASN A 223 -4.74 12.77 8.24
N GLN A 224 -5.23 12.92 7.01
CA GLN A 224 -4.91 12.02 5.92
C GLN A 224 -3.51 12.28 5.35
N GLU A 225 -3.10 13.55 5.21
CA GLU A 225 -1.71 13.92 4.88
C GLU A 225 -0.71 13.27 5.84
N GLU A 226 -0.96 13.40 7.14
CA GLU A 226 -0.09 12.84 8.19
C GLU A 226 -0.04 11.29 8.11
N ARG A 227 -1.17 10.63 7.81
CA ARG A 227 -1.19 9.19 7.57
C ARG A 227 -0.37 8.79 6.34
N TYR A 228 -0.51 9.53 5.24
CA TYR A 228 0.26 9.25 4.01
C TYR A 228 1.74 9.44 4.25
N LEU A 229 2.14 10.56 4.89
CA LEU A 229 3.53 10.81 5.25
C LEU A 229 4.10 9.70 6.14
N LYS A 230 3.35 9.26 7.14
CA LYS A 230 3.77 8.19 8.06
C LYS A 230 4.00 6.85 7.36
N HIS A 231 3.14 6.50 6.39
CA HIS A 231 3.19 5.20 5.73
C HIS A 231 4.09 5.20 4.50
N PHE A 232 4.06 6.24 3.68
CA PHE A 232 4.91 6.33 2.49
C PHE A 232 6.32 6.87 2.80
N GLY A 233 6.48 7.64 3.88
CA GLY A 233 7.74 8.30 4.21
C GLY A 233 8.02 9.56 3.38
N TYR A 234 7.06 10.02 2.58
CA TYR A 234 7.12 11.25 1.79
C TYR A 234 5.71 11.85 1.67
N PHE A 235 5.65 13.14 1.33
CA PHE A 235 4.39 13.83 1.10
C PHE A 235 3.69 13.31 -0.16
N SER A 236 2.43 12.96 -0.03
CA SER A 236 1.53 12.62 -1.14
C SER A 236 0.19 13.31 -0.90
N PRO A 237 -0.34 14.05 -1.89
CA PRO A 237 -1.66 14.67 -1.76
C PRO A 237 -2.74 13.61 -1.52
N PRO A 238 -3.62 13.79 -0.51
CA PRO A 238 -4.74 12.87 -0.27
C PRO A 238 -5.81 12.89 -1.37
N PHE A 239 -5.93 14.02 -2.07
CA PHE A 239 -6.90 14.22 -3.14
C PHE A 239 -6.18 14.63 -4.42
N ASP A 240 -6.69 14.17 -5.55
CA ASP A 240 -6.21 14.62 -6.85
C ASP A 240 -6.63 16.07 -7.16
N GLU A 241 -5.95 16.66 -8.14
CA GLU A 241 -6.17 18.06 -8.55
C GLU A 241 -7.61 18.30 -8.96
N GLN A 242 -8.17 17.41 -9.78
CA GLN A 242 -9.51 17.57 -10.33
C GLN A 242 -10.55 17.56 -9.21
N LEU A 243 -10.45 16.64 -8.25
CA LEU A 243 -11.39 16.57 -7.13
C LEU A 243 -11.37 17.83 -6.27
N LEU A 244 -10.18 18.38 -6.00
CA LEU A 244 -10.06 19.62 -5.23
C LEU A 244 -10.68 20.82 -5.95
N ILE A 245 -10.44 20.95 -7.25
CA ILE A 245 -11.00 22.03 -8.07
C ILE A 245 -12.52 21.89 -8.17
N MET A 246 -13.03 20.69 -8.44
CA MET A 246 -14.47 20.43 -8.47
C MET A 246 -15.15 20.75 -7.14
N SER A 247 -14.54 20.35 -6.02
CA SER A 247 -15.03 20.69 -4.68
C SER A 247 -15.05 22.20 -4.45
N GLY A 248 -14.01 22.92 -4.90
CA GLY A 248 -13.94 24.37 -4.83
C GLY A 248 -15.10 25.05 -5.55
N TYR A 249 -15.40 24.63 -6.78
CA TYR A 249 -16.54 25.15 -7.56
C TYR A 249 -17.88 24.74 -6.95
N MET A 250 -18.04 23.49 -6.51
CA MET A 250 -19.26 23.03 -5.83
C MET A 250 -19.60 23.92 -4.63
N PHE A 251 -18.62 24.18 -3.75
CA PHE A 251 -18.84 25.06 -2.60
C PHE A 251 -19.09 26.51 -3.00
N LEU A 252 -18.54 26.97 -4.13
CA LEU A 252 -18.81 28.30 -4.65
C LEU A 252 -20.28 28.42 -5.11
N GLU A 253 -20.79 27.45 -5.84
CA GLU A 253 -22.19 27.37 -6.26
C GLU A 253 -23.15 27.29 -5.08
N MET A 254 -22.76 26.56 -4.02
CA MET A 254 -23.51 26.48 -2.75
C MET A 254 -23.38 27.75 -1.89
N GLN A 255 -22.74 28.80 -2.38
CA GLN A 255 -22.48 30.07 -1.65
C GLN A 255 -21.67 29.90 -0.35
N GLN A 256 -20.91 28.82 -0.23
CA GLN A 256 -20.01 28.54 0.87
C GLN A 256 -18.59 29.03 0.57
N SER A 257 -18.43 30.35 0.47
CA SER A 257 -17.21 30.99 -0.02
C SER A 257 -15.95 30.64 0.78
N GLU A 258 -16.06 30.42 2.07
CA GLU A 258 -14.92 30.05 2.92
C GLU A 258 -14.39 28.66 2.56
N LYS A 259 -15.28 27.67 2.42
CA LYS A 259 -14.91 26.30 1.99
C LYS A 259 -14.33 26.34 0.58
N SER A 260 -15.00 27.02 -0.34
CA SER A 260 -14.54 27.18 -1.72
C SER A 260 -13.10 27.70 -1.78
N LEU A 261 -12.81 28.80 -1.08
CA LEU A 261 -11.46 29.37 -1.00
C LEU A 261 -10.45 28.39 -0.43
N ALA A 262 -10.83 27.65 0.62
CA ALA A 262 -9.96 26.68 1.26
C ALA A 262 -9.56 25.56 0.29
N PHE A 263 -10.51 25.03 -0.50
CA PHE A 263 -10.25 23.98 -1.47
C PHE A 263 -9.40 24.46 -2.65
N PHE A 264 -9.66 25.64 -3.21
CA PHE A 264 -8.81 26.19 -4.27
C PHE A 264 -7.37 26.48 -3.76
N LYS A 265 -7.21 27.01 -2.55
CA LYS A 265 -5.88 27.18 -1.94
C LYS A 265 -5.18 25.84 -1.72
N LEU A 266 -5.93 24.82 -1.32
CA LEU A 266 -5.39 23.48 -1.15
C LEU A 266 -4.91 22.91 -2.49
N ALA A 267 -5.67 23.11 -3.58
CA ALA A 267 -5.28 22.70 -4.92
C ALA A 267 -3.98 23.36 -5.36
N THR A 268 -3.80 24.67 -5.15
CA THR A 268 -2.54 25.37 -5.48
C THR A 268 -1.37 24.87 -4.63
N ARG A 269 -1.60 24.53 -3.36
CA ARG A 269 -0.57 24.01 -2.45
C ARG A 269 -0.10 22.61 -2.87
N TYR A 270 -1.03 21.73 -3.28
CA TYR A 270 -0.71 20.36 -3.64
C TYR A 270 -0.14 20.24 -5.06
N TYR A 271 -0.59 21.08 -5.96
CA TYR A 271 -0.27 21.07 -7.38
C TYR A 271 0.32 22.39 -7.87
N PRO A 272 1.43 22.87 -7.28
CA PRO A 272 1.98 24.19 -7.57
C PRO A 272 2.54 24.35 -9.00
N LYS A 273 2.66 23.23 -9.74
CA LYS A 273 3.10 23.25 -11.14
C LYS A 273 1.95 23.17 -12.14
N SER A 274 0.71 23.12 -11.67
CA SER A 274 -0.47 23.12 -12.54
C SER A 274 -1.02 24.55 -12.69
N ALA A 275 -1.07 25.03 -13.92
CA ALA A 275 -1.68 26.32 -14.24
C ALA A 275 -3.17 26.36 -13.92
N ASN A 276 -3.84 25.21 -14.04
CA ASN A 276 -5.27 25.08 -13.81
C ASN A 276 -5.68 25.38 -12.36
N THR A 277 -4.86 25.00 -11.38
CA THR A 277 -5.16 25.28 -9.96
C THR A 277 -5.17 26.78 -9.66
N PHE A 278 -4.22 27.53 -10.23
CA PHE A 278 -4.15 28.98 -10.07
C PHE A 278 -5.24 29.70 -10.85
N ASP A 279 -5.58 29.19 -12.04
CA ASP A 279 -6.66 29.74 -12.85
C ASP A 279 -8.01 29.57 -12.14
N SER A 280 -8.28 28.40 -11.55
CA SER A 280 -9.48 28.16 -10.73
C SER A 280 -9.54 29.04 -9.48
N LEU A 281 -8.41 29.27 -8.82
CA LEU A 281 -8.35 30.23 -7.70
C LEU A 281 -8.60 31.67 -8.17
N ALA A 282 -8.18 32.03 -9.39
CA ALA A 282 -8.51 33.33 -10.00
C ALA A 282 -10.01 33.47 -10.25
N ASP A 283 -10.69 32.41 -10.68
CA ASP A 283 -12.16 32.42 -10.84
C ASP A 283 -12.87 32.68 -9.52
N PHE A 284 -12.41 32.04 -8.43
CA PHE A 284 -12.95 32.34 -7.11
C PHE A 284 -12.82 33.82 -6.77
N TYR A 285 -11.61 34.40 -6.91
CA TYR A 285 -11.44 35.84 -6.60
C TYR A 285 -12.23 36.74 -7.52
N ALA A 286 -12.39 36.37 -8.79
CA ALA A 286 -13.20 37.11 -9.76
C ALA A 286 -14.69 37.08 -9.39
N SER A 287 -15.22 35.93 -8.92
CA SER A 287 -16.61 35.82 -8.44
C SER A 287 -16.87 36.70 -7.24
N GLN A 288 -15.86 36.91 -6.38
CA GLN A 288 -15.90 37.85 -5.25
C GLN A 288 -15.60 39.33 -5.68
N LYS A 289 -15.54 39.61 -6.99
CA LYS A 289 -15.18 40.94 -7.54
C LYS A 289 -13.81 41.45 -7.05
N ASN A 290 -12.92 40.54 -6.58
CA ASN A 290 -11.55 40.88 -6.19
C ASN A 290 -10.59 40.68 -7.38
N TYR A 291 -10.69 41.59 -8.35
CA TYR A 291 -9.94 41.45 -9.61
C TYR A 291 -8.42 41.60 -9.43
N THR A 292 -7.96 42.29 -8.38
CA THR A 292 -6.53 42.39 -8.04
C THR A 292 -5.97 41.02 -7.72
N LYS A 293 -6.60 40.27 -6.79
CA LYS A 293 -6.16 38.90 -6.46
C LYS A 293 -6.37 37.93 -7.62
N ALA A 294 -7.46 38.07 -8.39
CA ALA A 294 -7.65 37.26 -9.59
C ALA A 294 -6.50 37.46 -10.59
N LEU A 295 -6.08 38.73 -10.82
CA LEU A 295 -4.95 39.06 -11.68
C LEU A 295 -3.63 38.45 -11.20
N GLU A 296 -3.39 38.45 -9.90
CA GLU A 296 -2.19 37.80 -9.31
C GLU A 296 -2.16 36.30 -9.65
N GLN A 297 -3.26 35.59 -9.42
CA GLN A 297 -3.33 34.15 -9.65
C GLN A 297 -3.22 33.79 -11.15
N VAL A 298 -3.90 34.52 -12.03
CA VAL A 298 -3.81 34.22 -13.46
C VAL A 298 -2.42 34.54 -14.04
N LYS A 299 -1.66 35.49 -13.47
CA LYS A 299 -0.25 35.69 -13.82
C LYS A 299 0.61 34.48 -13.48
N ILE A 300 0.38 33.83 -12.32
CA ILE A 300 1.05 32.59 -11.96
C ILE A 300 0.66 31.49 -12.96
N ALA A 301 -0.62 31.32 -13.25
CA ALA A 301 -1.10 30.35 -14.24
C ALA A 301 -0.42 30.57 -15.62
N TYR A 302 -0.31 31.82 -16.06
CA TYR A 302 0.41 32.15 -17.30
C TYR A 302 1.92 31.85 -17.21
N SER A 303 2.55 32.11 -16.08
CA SER A 303 3.98 31.81 -15.92
C SER A 303 4.31 30.32 -16.09
N ILE A 304 3.36 29.46 -15.75
CA ILE A 304 3.46 28.00 -15.85
C ILE A 304 3.14 27.53 -17.29
N SER A 305 1.99 27.95 -17.83
CA SER A 305 1.45 27.41 -19.09
C SER A 305 1.94 28.12 -20.36
N LYS A 306 2.29 29.41 -20.26
CA LYS A 306 2.58 30.31 -21.39
C LYS A 306 1.45 30.37 -22.44
N SER A 307 0.23 30.02 -22.07
CA SER A 307 -0.90 29.91 -23.01
C SER A 307 -1.52 31.25 -23.38
N LYS A 308 -2.00 31.37 -24.61
CA LYS A 308 -2.75 32.54 -25.08
C LYS A 308 -4.03 32.78 -24.27
N TYR A 309 -4.62 31.72 -23.74
CA TYR A 309 -5.81 31.77 -22.88
C TYR A 309 -5.51 32.58 -21.60
N HIS A 310 -4.48 32.20 -20.83
CA HIS A 310 -4.16 32.93 -19.62
C HIS A 310 -3.66 34.35 -19.89
N LEU A 311 -2.99 34.60 -21.02
CA LEU A 311 -2.62 35.96 -21.43
C LEU A 311 -3.85 36.86 -21.65
N LYS A 312 -4.91 36.34 -22.31
CA LYS A 312 -6.19 37.04 -22.50
C LYS A 312 -6.82 37.35 -21.14
N ARG A 313 -6.85 36.41 -20.20
CA ARG A 313 -7.39 36.62 -18.86
C ARG A 313 -6.63 37.68 -18.05
N ILE A 314 -5.32 37.76 -18.20
CA ILE A 314 -4.51 38.84 -17.59
C ILE A 314 -5.02 40.20 -18.08
N THR A 315 -5.25 40.37 -19.37
CA THR A 315 -5.75 41.63 -19.95
C THR A 315 -7.16 41.97 -19.43
N GLU A 316 -8.02 40.95 -19.35
CA GLU A 316 -9.37 41.10 -18.82
C GLU A 316 -9.35 41.60 -17.36
N PHE A 317 -8.61 40.93 -16.47
CA PHE A 317 -8.58 41.32 -15.05
C PHE A 317 -7.84 42.65 -14.81
N LYS A 318 -6.84 43.02 -15.63
CA LYS A 318 -6.27 44.37 -15.61
C LYS A 318 -7.32 45.46 -15.88
N ASN A 319 -8.12 45.26 -16.93
CA ASN A 319 -9.17 46.23 -17.27
C ASN A 319 -10.22 46.36 -16.19
N LYS A 320 -10.67 45.23 -15.61
CA LYS A 320 -11.63 45.22 -14.49
C LYS A 320 -11.08 45.88 -13.22
N THR A 321 -9.78 45.74 -12.96
CA THR A 321 -9.12 46.39 -11.81
C THR A 321 -9.12 47.93 -11.99
N LEU A 322 -8.78 48.42 -13.19
CA LEU A 322 -8.75 49.85 -13.49
C LEU A 322 -10.13 50.50 -13.46
N GLN A 323 -11.18 49.76 -13.85
CA GLN A 323 -12.57 50.25 -13.78
C GLN A 323 -13.10 50.42 -12.35
N LYS A 324 -12.56 49.63 -11.39
CA LYS A 324 -13.00 49.70 -9.99
C LYS A 324 -12.31 50.82 -9.21
N THR A 325 -11.26 51.42 -9.75
CA THR A 325 -10.50 52.55 -9.14
C THR A 325 -10.97 53.91 -9.63
N LYS A 326 -11.86 53.92 -10.61
CA LYS A 326 -12.62 55.10 -11.03
C LYS A 326 -14.00 55.09 -10.39
#